data_bf2dab6368342afb7c8e0d268e4ba12b
#
_entry.id   bf2dab6368342afb7c8e0d268e4ba12b
#
_cell.length_a   1.000
_cell.length_b   1.000
_cell.length_c   1.000
_cell.angle_alpha   90.00
_cell.angle_beta   90.00
_cell.angle_gamma   90.00
#
_symmetry.space_group_name_H-M   'P 1'
#
loop_
_entity.id
_entity.type
_entity.pdbx_description
1 polymer ?
#
loop_
_entity_poly.entity_id
_entity_poly.type
_entity_poly.pdbx_seq_one_letter_code
_entity_poly.pdbx_strand_id
1 'polypeptide(L)'
;MDLVLFGQLIAILLLVVGNAFFVGSEVAITAARRSRIKQMADMGNERAKIVQLLHEEPTRFYAVTQIGITLVSMALGYIGMDTFKMLLAPGLESLYGFFLPLEAAVSWASVTGLILGFDHLISACCGR
;
A
#
# COMPACT_ATOMS: atom_id res chain seq x y z
N MET A 1 12.83 -27.01 2.58
CA MET A 1 12.97 -25.64 3.12
C MET A 1 13.04 -24.61 1.99
N ASP A 2 13.78 -24.91 0.93
CA ASP A 2 14.04 -23.96 -0.16
C ASP A 2 12.81 -23.61 -1.03
N LEU A 3 11.90 -24.55 -1.24
CA LEU A 3 10.70 -24.31 -2.06
C LEU A 3 9.70 -23.36 -1.41
N VAL A 4 9.53 -23.45 -0.09
CA VAL A 4 8.64 -22.56 0.68
C VAL A 4 9.23 -21.14 0.71
N LEU A 5 10.51 -21.01 0.98
CA LEU A 5 11.23 -19.74 0.98
C LEU A 5 11.15 -19.06 -0.39
N PHE A 6 11.36 -19.84 -1.46
CA PHE A 6 11.26 -19.33 -2.82
C PHE A 6 9.83 -18.85 -3.15
N GLY A 7 8.82 -19.59 -2.72
CA GLY A 7 7.41 -19.18 -2.86
C GLY A 7 7.10 -17.89 -2.12
N GLN A 8 7.61 -17.71 -0.89
CA GLN A 8 7.44 -16.49 -0.11
C GLN A 8 8.13 -15.28 -0.77
N LEU A 9 9.33 -15.45 -1.31
CA LEU A 9 10.04 -14.38 -2.01
C LEU A 9 9.28 -13.93 -3.27
N ILE A 10 8.73 -14.86 -4.04
CA ILE A 10 7.89 -14.52 -5.19
C ILE A 10 6.63 -13.78 -4.74
N ALA A 11 5.97 -14.23 -3.67
CA ALA A 11 4.79 -13.57 -3.14
C ALA A 11 5.09 -12.14 -2.69
N ILE A 12 6.21 -11.91 -1.99
CA ILE A 12 6.68 -10.58 -1.59
C ILE A 12 6.90 -9.71 -2.82
N LEU A 13 7.59 -10.21 -3.84
CA LEU A 13 7.84 -9.47 -5.08
C LEU A 13 6.53 -9.05 -5.78
N LEU A 14 5.57 -9.97 -5.88
CA LEU A 14 4.26 -9.69 -6.46
C LEU A 14 3.49 -8.64 -5.66
N LEU A 15 3.53 -8.69 -4.32
CA LEU A 15 2.90 -7.70 -3.46
C LEU A 15 3.57 -6.32 -3.59
N VAL A 16 4.89 -6.26 -3.69
CA VAL A 16 5.63 -5.00 -3.93
C VAL A 16 5.22 -4.38 -5.28
N VAL A 17 5.14 -5.18 -6.34
CA VAL A 17 4.67 -4.72 -7.65
C VAL A 17 3.21 -4.25 -7.59
N GLY A 18 2.35 -4.99 -6.90
CA GLY A 18 0.95 -4.59 -6.66
C GLY A 18 0.85 -3.25 -5.92
N ASN A 19 1.64 -3.07 -4.86
CA ASN A 19 1.69 -1.82 -4.11
C ASN A 19 2.18 -0.65 -4.99
N ALA A 20 3.24 -0.87 -5.77
CA ALA A 20 3.77 0.12 -6.70
C ALA A 20 2.75 0.52 -7.78
N PHE A 21 1.92 -0.42 -8.22
CA PHE A 21 0.83 -0.15 -9.16
C PHE A 21 -0.22 0.79 -8.57
N PHE A 22 -0.69 0.54 -7.33
CA PHE A 22 -1.67 1.41 -6.68
C PHE A 22 -1.12 2.81 -6.43
N VAL A 23 0.08 2.91 -5.85
CA VAL A 23 0.75 4.20 -5.58
C VAL A 23 1.04 4.94 -6.89
N GLY A 24 1.54 4.24 -7.91
CA GLY A 24 1.81 4.83 -9.22
C GLY A 24 0.56 5.35 -9.91
N SER A 25 -0.57 4.64 -9.80
CA SER A 25 -1.87 5.06 -10.33
C SER A 25 -2.39 6.33 -9.64
N GLU A 26 -2.25 6.39 -8.32
CA GLU A 26 -2.66 7.55 -7.52
C GLU A 26 -1.85 8.80 -7.90
N VAL A 27 -0.52 8.67 -7.96
CA VAL A 27 0.36 9.77 -8.36
C VAL A 27 0.11 10.19 -9.81
N ALA A 28 -0.09 9.25 -10.72
CA ALA A 28 -0.33 9.54 -12.13
C ALA A 28 -1.62 10.35 -12.35
N ILE A 29 -2.71 9.98 -11.66
CA ILE A 29 -4.00 10.70 -11.77
C ILE A 29 -3.92 12.08 -11.12
N THR A 30 -3.25 12.18 -9.96
CA THR A 30 -3.06 13.46 -9.24
C THR A 30 -2.20 14.44 -10.04
N ALA A 31 -1.14 13.96 -10.67
CA ALA A 31 -0.23 14.78 -11.47
C ALA A 31 -0.80 15.17 -12.84
N ALA A 32 -1.83 14.49 -13.32
CA ALA A 32 -2.41 14.74 -14.64
C ALA A 32 -3.17 16.09 -14.68
N ARG A 33 -2.79 16.96 -15.62
CA ARG A 33 -3.46 18.26 -15.81
C ARG A 33 -4.87 18.07 -16.34
N ARG A 34 -5.87 18.48 -15.58
CA ARG A 34 -7.30 18.40 -15.93
C ARG A 34 -7.64 18.98 -17.29
N SER A 35 -7.03 20.12 -17.66
CA SER A 35 -7.27 20.78 -18.95
C SER A 35 -6.82 19.91 -20.14
N ARG A 36 -5.68 19.23 -20.03
CA ARG A 36 -5.17 18.35 -21.07
C ARG A 36 -6.00 17.07 -21.22
N ILE A 37 -6.43 16.49 -20.08
CA ILE A 37 -7.31 15.32 -20.09
C ILE A 37 -8.64 15.67 -20.76
N LYS A 38 -9.25 16.81 -20.42
CA LYS A 38 -10.47 17.29 -21.05
C LYS A 38 -10.32 17.45 -22.55
N GLN A 39 -9.23 18.09 -23.01
CA GLN A 39 -8.94 18.26 -24.43
C GLN A 39 -8.86 16.90 -25.17
N MET A 40 -8.18 15.91 -24.57
CA MET A 40 -8.07 14.58 -25.15
C MET A 40 -9.40 13.82 -25.15
N ALA A 41 -10.22 14.01 -24.13
CA ALA A 41 -11.57 13.43 -24.06
C ALA A 41 -12.50 14.02 -25.12
N ASP A 42 -12.44 15.33 -25.35
CA ASP A 42 -13.20 16.04 -26.38
C ASP A 42 -12.81 15.61 -27.80
N MET A 43 -11.54 15.21 -28.00
CA MET A 43 -11.05 14.60 -29.23
C MET A 43 -11.46 13.13 -29.43
N GLY A 44 -12.28 12.57 -28.53
CA GLY A 44 -12.83 11.22 -28.66
C GLY A 44 -11.96 10.11 -28.04
N ASN A 45 -10.95 10.44 -27.25
CA ASN A 45 -10.12 9.43 -26.60
C ASN A 45 -10.85 8.80 -25.40
N GLU A 46 -11.25 7.53 -25.53
CA GLU A 46 -12.00 6.80 -24.49
C GLU A 46 -11.23 6.69 -23.17
N ARG A 47 -9.91 6.53 -23.21
CA ARG A 47 -9.08 6.47 -22.00
C ARG A 47 -9.07 7.81 -21.26
N ALA A 48 -9.05 8.92 -21.99
CA ALA A 48 -9.11 10.25 -21.40
C ALA A 48 -10.48 10.53 -20.74
N LYS A 49 -11.58 10.02 -21.30
CA LYS A 49 -12.91 10.10 -20.69
C LYS A 49 -12.97 9.39 -19.34
N ILE A 50 -12.36 8.19 -19.24
CA ILE A 50 -12.28 7.45 -17.96
C ILE A 50 -11.51 8.26 -16.92
N VAL A 51 -10.35 8.82 -17.29
CA VAL A 51 -9.55 9.65 -16.37
C VAL A 51 -10.30 10.92 -15.98
N GLN A 52 -11.07 11.51 -16.88
CA GLN A 52 -11.92 12.67 -16.59
C GLN A 52 -12.98 12.34 -15.52
N LEU A 53 -13.65 11.19 -15.64
CA LEU A 53 -14.61 10.71 -14.62
C LEU A 53 -13.95 10.54 -13.24
N LEU A 54 -12.72 10.00 -13.20
CA LEU A 54 -11.97 9.88 -11.95
C LEU A 54 -11.59 11.24 -11.34
N HIS A 55 -11.39 12.25 -12.17
CA HIS A 55 -11.15 13.63 -11.71
C HIS A 55 -12.44 14.33 -11.22
N GLU A 56 -13.60 13.90 -11.68
CA GLU A 56 -14.90 14.44 -11.25
C GLU A 56 -15.33 13.87 -9.89
N GLU A 57 -14.98 12.60 -9.61
CA GLU A 57 -15.24 11.93 -8.33
C GLU A 57 -13.93 11.49 -7.63
N PRO A 58 -13.04 12.41 -7.23
CA PRO A 58 -11.73 12.08 -6.69
C PRO A 58 -11.81 11.29 -5.39
N THR A 59 -12.79 11.58 -4.54
CA THR A 59 -12.95 10.94 -3.22
C THR A 59 -13.12 9.43 -3.34
N ARG A 60 -13.91 8.98 -4.32
CA ARG A 60 -14.15 7.55 -4.55
C ARG A 60 -12.90 6.83 -5.04
N PHE A 61 -12.15 7.49 -5.92
CA PHE A 61 -10.89 6.95 -6.43
C PHE A 61 -9.86 6.79 -5.29
N TYR A 62 -9.65 7.84 -4.48
CA TYR A 62 -8.72 7.79 -3.34
C TYR A 62 -9.13 6.74 -2.31
N ALA A 63 -10.41 6.58 -2.01
CA ALA A 63 -10.86 5.57 -1.08
C ALA A 63 -10.49 4.15 -1.56
N VAL A 64 -10.67 3.85 -2.85
CA VAL A 64 -10.34 2.54 -3.42
C VAL A 64 -8.84 2.29 -3.43
N THR A 65 -8.02 3.28 -3.86
CA THR A 65 -6.57 3.14 -3.89
C THR A 65 -6.00 2.97 -2.49
N GLN A 66 -6.52 3.71 -1.51
CA GLN A 66 -6.06 3.63 -0.12
C GLN A 66 -6.38 2.28 0.53
N ILE A 67 -7.57 1.74 0.29
CA ILE A 67 -7.92 0.39 0.71
C ILE A 67 -6.97 -0.63 0.06
N GLY A 68 -6.72 -0.50 -1.25
CA GLY A 68 -5.81 -1.38 -1.98
C GLY A 68 -4.38 -1.36 -1.42
N ILE A 69 -3.82 -0.17 -1.20
CA ILE A 69 -2.48 0.02 -0.62
C ILE A 69 -2.42 -0.58 0.79
N THR A 70 -3.44 -0.35 1.61
CA THR A 70 -3.49 -0.86 2.99
C THR A 70 -3.51 -2.39 3.01
N LEU A 71 -4.37 -3.02 2.20
CA LEU A 71 -4.48 -4.48 2.14
C LEU A 71 -3.17 -5.12 1.66
N VAL A 72 -2.55 -4.56 0.62
CA VAL A 72 -1.28 -5.06 0.10
C VAL A 72 -0.15 -4.88 1.11
N SER A 73 -0.11 -3.74 1.82
CA SER A 73 0.88 -3.47 2.84
C SER A 73 0.73 -4.38 4.06
N MET A 74 -0.50 -4.68 4.48
CA MET A 74 -0.76 -5.66 5.55
C MET A 74 -0.32 -7.07 5.15
N ALA A 75 -0.65 -7.51 3.93
CA ALA A 75 -0.23 -8.80 3.41
C ALA A 75 1.31 -8.90 3.31
N LEU A 76 1.95 -7.82 2.86
CA LEU A 76 3.42 -7.73 2.77
C LEU A 76 4.06 -7.81 4.15
N GLY A 77 3.51 -7.13 5.16
CA GLY A 77 3.98 -7.18 6.54
C GLY A 77 3.86 -8.59 7.14
N TYR A 78 2.74 -9.27 6.89
CA TYR A 78 2.52 -10.62 7.39
C TYR A 78 3.49 -11.64 6.78
N ILE A 79 3.58 -11.69 5.45
CA ILE A 79 4.48 -12.63 4.74
C ILE A 79 5.95 -12.25 4.97
N GLY A 80 6.25 -10.96 5.01
CA GLY A 80 7.59 -10.45 5.25
C GLY A 80 8.13 -10.84 6.61
N MET A 81 7.31 -10.78 7.65
CA MET A 81 7.70 -11.19 9.01
C MET A 81 8.09 -12.68 9.07
N ASP A 82 7.28 -13.55 8.46
CA ASP A 82 7.57 -14.99 8.44
C ASP A 82 8.82 -15.31 7.62
N THR A 83 9.01 -14.66 6.49
CA THR A 83 10.20 -14.80 5.66
C THR A 83 11.45 -14.32 6.39
N PHE A 84 11.35 -13.20 7.10
CA PHE A 84 12.44 -12.64 7.88
C PHE A 84 12.87 -13.58 9.02
N LYS A 85 11.90 -14.14 9.76
CA LYS A 85 12.15 -15.15 10.80
C LYS A 85 12.89 -16.35 10.22
N MET A 86 12.46 -16.83 9.07
CA MET A 86 13.05 -18.02 8.41
C MET A 86 14.49 -17.77 7.92
N LEU A 87 14.77 -16.55 7.46
CA LEU A 87 16.10 -16.15 6.98
C LEU A 87 17.10 -15.92 8.13
N LEU A 88 16.63 -15.35 9.24
CA LEU A 88 17.48 -14.99 10.37
C LEU A 88 17.60 -16.07 11.44
N ALA A 89 16.69 -17.04 11.48
CA ALA A 89 16.69 -18.11 12.48
C ALA A 89 18.03 -18.86 12.64
N PRO A 90 18.74 -19.25 11.56
CA PRO A 90 20.01 -19.98 11.70
C PRO A 90 21.18 -19.17 12.24
N GLY A 91 21.08 -17.82 12.26
CA GLY A 91 22.20 -16.95 12.69
C GLY A 91 21.95 -16.18 14.00
N LEU A 92 20.74 -16.17 14.51
CA LEU A 92 20.34 -15.23 15.57
C LEU A 92 19.71 -15.86 16.82
N GLU A 93 19.97 -17.12 17.12
CA GLU A 93 19.45 -17.74 18.36
C GLU A 93 19.80 -16.91 19.63
N SER A 94 20.94 -16.22 19.63
CA SER A 94 21.34 -15.34 20.73
C SER A 94 20.64 -13.99 20.77
N LEU A 95 20.12 -13.49 19.64
CA LEU A 95 19.41 -12.21 19.56
C LEU A 95 17.88 -12.37 19.68
N TYR A 96 17.34 -13.58 19.63
CA TYR A 96 15.91 -13.85 19.71
C TYR A 96 15.30 -13.28 21.00
N GLY A 97 16.00 -13.33 22.11
CA GLY A 97 15.57 -12.74 23.38
C GLY A 97 15.44 -11.21 23.36
N PHE A 98 16.16 -10.55 22.46
CA PHE A 98 16.12 -9.09 22.30
C PHE A 98 15.02 -8.66 21.31
N PHE A 99 14.71 -9.48 20.30
CA PHE A 99 13.72 -9.17 19.26
C PHE A 99 12.27 -9.49 19.66
N LEU A 100 12.04 -10.37 20.63
CA LEU A 100 10.68 -10.68 21.14
C LEU A 100 9.91 -9.41 21.58
N PRO A 101 10.49 -8.50 22.39
CA PRO A 101 9.83 -7.23 22.72
C PRO A 101 9.67 -6.30 21.52
N LEU A 102 10.53 -6.41 20.50
CA LEU A 102 10.42 -5.62 19.28
C LEU A 102 9.24 -6.04 18.40
N GLU A 103 8.91 -7.34 18.34
CA GLU A 103 7.69 -7.82 17.64
C GLU A 103 6.43 -7.22 18.25
N ALA A 104 6.34 -7.19 19.58
CA ALA A 104 5.23 -6.55 20.27
C ALA A 104 5.18 -5.05 19.98
N ALA A 105 6.33 -4.35 20.04
CA ALA A 105 6.43 -2.93 19.79
C ALA A 105 6.05 -2.58 18.33
N VAL A 106 6.50 -3.36 17.34
CA VAL A 106 6.15 -3.16 15.92
C VAL A 106 4.67 -3.43 15.66
N SER A 107 4.09 -4.44 16.32
CA SER A 107 2.66 -4.73 16.25
C SER A 107 1.83 -3.58 16.82
N TRP A 108 2.20 -3.06 17.98
CA TRP A 108 1.53 -1.89 18.59
C TRP A 108 1.75 -0.61 17.78
N ALA A 109 2.93 -0.40 17.21
CA ALA A 109 3.22 0.77 16.38
C ALA A 109 2.43 0.76 15.07
N SER A 110 2.21 -0.41 14.46
CA SER A 110 1.38 -0.52 13.26
C SER A 110 -0.11 -0.29 13.58
N VAL A 111 -0.61 -0.79 14.70
CA VAL A 111 -2.00 -0.55 15.14
C VAL A 111 -2.22 0.92 15.51
N THR A 112 -1.31 1.53 16.25
CA THR A 112 -1.38 2.96 16.59
C THR A 112 -1.22 3.85 15.36
N GLY A 113 -0.34 3.52 14.42
CA GLY A 113 -0.19 4.24 13.16
C GLY A 113 -1.45 4.20 12.31
N LEU A 114 -2.15 3.07 12.31
CA LEU A 114 -3.43 2.88 11.61
C LEU A 114 -4.55 3.70 12.25
N ILE A 115 -4.62 3.72 13.58
CA ILE A 115 -5.61 4.52 14.33
C ILE A 115 -5.37 6.01 14.15
N LEU A 116 -4.13 6.48 14.28
CA LEU A 116 -3.79 7.89 14.12
C LEU A 116 -3.96 8.36 12.65
N GLY A 117 -3.64 7.50 11.69
CA GLY A 117 -3.88 7.78 10.27
C GLY A 117 -5.38 7.92 9.96
N PHE A 118 -6.22 7.09 10.57
CA PHE A 118 -7.68 7.14 10.42
C PHE A 118 -8.27 8.40 11.08
N ASP A 119 -7.76 8.78 12.26
CA ASP A 119 -8.19 9.98 12.97
C ASP A 119 -7.83 11.27 12.21
N HIS A 120 -6.65 11.27 11.57
CA HIS A 120 -6.21 12.38 10.71
C HIS A 120 -7.08 12.50 9.45
N LEU A 121 -7.51 11.37 8.89
CA LEU A 121 -8.37 11.32 7.71
C LEU A 121 -9.80 11.81 8.04
N ILE A 122 -10.34 11.40 9.19
CA ILE A 122 -11.66 11.83 9.67
C ILE A 122 -11.62 13.34 9.98
N SER A 123 -10.58 13.81 10.62
CA SER A 123 -10.40 15.23 10.93
C SER A 123 -10.27 16.08 9.65
N ALA A 124 -9.58 15.59 8.63
CA ALA A 124 -9.48 16.28 7.35
C ALA A 124 -10.81 16.28 6.55
N CYS A 125 -11.64 15.24 6.68
CA CYS A 125 -12.95 15.16 6.04
C CYS A 125 -14.06 15.93 6.77
N CYS A 126 -14.00 16.01 8.12
CA CYS A 126 -15.04 16.67 8.92
C CYS A 126 -14.68 18.10 9.36
N GLY A 127 -13.46 18.54 9.12
CA GLY A 127 -12.90 19.82 9.58
C GLY A 127 -13.03 20.98 8.61
N ARG A 128 -14.08 20.98 7.77
CA ARG A 128 -14.48 22.17 6.97
C ARG A 128 -15.97 22.32 6.89
#